data_19b374897de21e2085f396771787dfa4
#
_entry.id   19b374897de21e2085f396771787dfa4
#
_cell.length_a   1.000
_cell.length_b   1.000
_cell.length_c   1.000
_cell.angle_alpha   90.00
_cell.angle_beta   90.00
_cell.angle_gamma   90.00
#
_symmetry.space_group_name_H-M   'P 1'
#
loop_
_entity.id
_entity.type
_entity.pdbx_description
1 polymer ?
#
loop_
_entity_poly.entity_id
_entity_poly.type
_entity_poly.pdbx_seq_one_letter_code
_entity_poly.pdbx_strand_id
1 'polypeptide(L)'
;LKNAPAENCSNIAFSLRTGDKDTGFYRNTLTGYVREAFDSLAHQHPGYFTHKIELIPGMGHSIDYRPTTPWLKQYVRNPYPKYVSWENFEMDGLYRKGFYNLYVKERSDEEGKSRTYYEMSISGNHISLKVDDVVYEATEKDQRWGIEMKFAKKYAQVHKGKVVIYLCDELVDLTEKVTLTVNGKKVFEGKVKADLKNMVNSCAVFFDPQRLYPAAIEVELK
;
A
#
# COMPACT_ATOMS: atom_id res chain seq x y z
N LEU A 1 8.41 9.98 -0.13
CA LEU A 1 8.18 10.92 -1.26
C LEU A 1 6.69 11.00 -1.58
N LYS A 2 6.15 12.17 -1.83
CA LYS A 2 4.70 12.41 -2.04
C LYS A 2 4.09 11.56 -3.16
N ASN A 3 4.80 11.35 -4.27
CA ASN A 3 4.29 10.58 -5.42
C ASN A 3 4.81 9.14 -5.48
N ALA A 4 5.50 8.69 -4.44
CA ALA A 4 5.99 7.32 -4.30
C ALA A 4 5.94 6.92 -2.81
N PRO A 5 4.73 6.76 -2.23
CA PRO A 5 4.58 6.40 -0.82
C PRO A 5 5.13 5.00 -0.57
N ALA A 6 6.05 4.88 0.39
CA ALA A 6 6.67 3.61 0.76
C ALA A 6 5.64 2.59 1.28
N GLU A 7 4.53 3.08 1.84
CA GLU A 7 3.41 2.29 2.34
C GLU A 7 2.83 1.34 1.27
N ASN A 8 2.88 1.71 -0.02
CA ASN A 8 2.38 0.88 -1.11
C ASN A 8 3.27 -0.33 -1.41
N CYS A 9 4.43 -0.43 -0.76
CA CYS A 9 5.41 -1.49 -0.96
C CYS A 9 5.38 -2.56 0.15
N SER A 10 4.32 -2.63 0.97
CA SER A 10 4.26 -3.54 2.13
C SER A 10 4.53 -5.01 1.78
N ASN A 11 4.12 -5.47 0.60
CA ASN A 11 4.14 -6.88 0.21
C ASN A 11 5.03 -7.20 -1.01
N ILE A 12 5.94 -6.29 -1.34
CA ILE A 12 6.90 -6.48 -2.43
C ILE A 12 8.33 -6.28 -1.92
N ALA A 13 9.28 -6.98 -2.52
CA ALA A 13 10.70 -6.68 -2.31
C ALA A 13 11.06 -5.43 -3.14
N PHE A 14 11.62 -4.42 -2.48
CA PHE A 14 11.97 -3.14 -3.08
C PHE A 14 13.48 -2.93 -3.07
N SER A 15 14.06 -2.57 -4.21
CA SER A 15 15.50 -2.26 -4.30
C SER A 15 15.72 -0.90 -4.95
N LEU A 16 16.55 -0.09 -4.29
CA LEU A 16 16.99 1.22 -4.79
C LEU A 16 18.50 1.35 -4.59
N ARG A 17 19.22 1.81 -5.61
CA ARG A 17 20.66 2.06 -5.54
C ARG A 17 20.96 3.44 -6.09
N THR A 18 21.78 4.20 -5.38
CA THR A 18 22.22 5.54 -5.79
C THR A 18 23.67 5.74 -5.35
N GLY A 19 24.47 6.47 -6.11
CA GLY A 19 25.80 6.85 -5.65
C GLY A 19 25.76 7.86 -4.51
N ASP A 20 26.62 7.73 -3.50
CA ASP A 20 26.66 8.66 -2.37
C ASP A 20 27.10 10.08 -2.78
N LYS A 21 27.79 10.21 -3.94
CA LYS A 21 28.19 11.48 -4.56
C LYS A 21 27.22 11.97 -5.65
N ASP A 22 26.08 11.29 -5.86
CA ASP A 22 25.07 11.76 -6.81
C ASP A 22 24.20 12.86 -6.19
N THR A 23 24.78 14.06 -6.11
CA THR A 23 24.16 15.24 -5.49
C THR A 23 23.21 15.99 -6.42
N GLY A 24 23.17 15.63 -7.72
CA GLY A 24 22.28 16.26 -8.68
C GLY A 24 20.81 16.03 -8.30
N PHE A 25 20.04 17.11 -8.17
CA PHE A 25 18.66 17.10 -7.68
C PHE A 25 18.47 16.36 -6.35
N TYR A 26 19.51 16.34 -5.51
CA TYR A 26 19.51 15.70 -4.18
C TYR A 26 19.21 14.20 -4.20
N ARG A 27 19.55 13.47 -5.28
CA ARG A 27 19.22 12.05 -5.44
C ARG A 27 19.77 11.18 -4.30
N ASN A 28 21.01 11.41 -3.89
CA ASN A 28 21.60 10.71 -2.73
C ASN A 28 20.86 11.02 -1.42
N THR A 29 20.53 12.28 -1.15
CA THR A 29 19.77 12.70 0.04
C THR A 29 18.37 12.11 0.05
N LEU A 30 17.65 12.20 -1.08
CA LEU A 30 16.31 11.62 -1.22
C LEU A 30 16.32 10.08 -1.07
N THR A 31 17.36 9.41 -1.56
CA THR A 31 17.54 7.96 -1.33
C THR A 31 17.72 7.65 0.15
N GLY A 32 18.45 8.50 0.91
CA GLY A 32 18.54 8.38 2.36
C GLY A 32 17.17 8.48 3.04
N TYR A 33 16.35 9.45 2.66
CA TYR A 33 15.00 9.62 3.21
C TYR A 33 14.06 8.46 2.86
N VAL A 34 14.16 7.91 1.64
CA VAL A 34 13.42 6.70 1.26
C VAL A 34 13.84 5.51 2.13
N ARG A 35 15.15 5.33 2.37
CA ARG A 35 15.65 4.25 3.25
C ARG A 35 15.12 4.40 4.67
N GLU A 36 15.19 5.60 5.27
CA GLU A 36 14.65 5.87 6.60
C GLU A 36 13.15 5.53 6.71
N ALA A 37 12.37 5.87 5.67
CA ALA A 37 10.94 5.53 5.62
C ALA A 37 10.71 4.02 5.58
N PHE A 38 11.44 3.27 4.74
CA PHE A 38 11.33 1.82 4.67
C PHE A 38 11.82 1.13 5.95
N ASP A 39 12.93 1.58 6.54
CA ASP A 39 13.45 1.06 7.81
C ASP A 39 12.40 1.22 8.93
N SER A 40 11.77 2.41 9.00
CA SER A 40 10.72 2.69 9.99
C SER A 40 9.51 1.78 9.81
N LEU A 41 9.01 1.63 8.57
CA LEU A 41 7.85 0.79 8.26
C LEU A 41 8.15 -0.70 8.51
N ALA A 42 9.33 -1.19 8.13
CA ALA A 42 9.75 -2.57 8.38
C ALA A 42 9.90 -2.86 9.89
N HIS A 43 10.34 -1.87 10.68
CA HIS A 43 10.39 -2.01 12.13
C HIS A 43 9.00 -2.08 12.77
N GLN A 44 8.04 -1.28 12.28
CA GLN A 44 6.66 -1.27 12.75
C GLN A 44 5.87 -2.52 12.33
N HIS A 45 6.22 -3.11 11.18
CA HIS A 45 5.51 -4.24 10.58
C HIS A 45 6.50 -5.38 10.24
N PRO A 46 6.97 -6.16 11.22
CA PRO A 46 7.92 -7.24 11.00
C PRO A 46 7.41 -8.25 9.95
N GLY A 47 8.28 -8.58 8.98
CA GLY A 47 7.95 -9.47 7.87
C GLY A 47 7.37 -8.78 6.62
N TYR A 48 7.12 -7.48 6.69
CA TYR A 48 6.68 -6.64 5.59
C TYR A 48 7.74 -5.61 5.20
N PHE A 49 7.55 -4.90 4.09
CA PHE A 49 8.46 -3.86 3.60
C PHE A 49 9.89 -4.35 3.38
N THR A 50 10.04 -5.56 2.84
CA THR A 50 11.35 -6.10 2.48
C THR A 50 12.06 -5.17 1.51
N HIS A 51 13.22 -4.65 1.88
CA HIS A 51 13.91 -3.68 1.04
C HIS A 51 15.43 -3.82 1.09
N LYS A 52 16.08 -3.29 0.04
CA LYS A 52 17.52 -3.11 -0.05
C LYS A 52 17.79 -1.75 -0.69
N ILE A 53 18.04 -0.73 0.14
CA ILE A 53 18.26 0.64 -0.30
C ILE A 53 19.71 1.02 0.04
N GLU A 54 20.51 1.27 -1.00
CA GLU A 54 21.97 1.43 -0.88
C GLU A 54 22.43 2.76 -1.45
N LEU A 55 23.26 3.47 -0.66
CA LEU A 55 24.13 4.53 -1.14
C LEU A 55 25.50 3.94 -1.43
N ILE A 56 25.90 3.90 -2.69
CA ILE A 56 27.13 3.25 -3.14
C ILE A 56 28.33 4.17 -2.93
N PRO A 57 29.28 3.79 -2.07
CA PRO A 57 30.40 4.67 -1.69
C PRO A 57 31.25 5.10 -2.88
N GLY A 58 31.57 6.40 -2.91
CA GLY A 58 32.46 7.00 -3.91
C GLY A 58 31.85 7.17 -5.30
N MET A 59 30.62 6.71 -5.54
CA MET A 59 29.99 6.74 -6.85
C MET A 59 29.11 7.96 -7.05
N GLY A 60 29.14 8.50 -8.28
CA GLY A 60 28.24 9.55 -8.75
C GLY A 60 26.96 8.97 -9.35
N HIS A 61 26.49 9.59 -10.44
CA HIS A 61 25.24 9.20 -11.13
C HIS A 61 25.31 7.81 -11.78
N SER A 62 26.47 7.41 -12.28
CA SER A 62 26.66 6.10 -12.92
C SER A 62 27.03 5.05 -11.87
N ILE A 63 26.18 4.06 -11.69
CA ILE A 63 26.40 2.94 -10.76
C ILE A 63 26.12 1.59 -11.42
N ASP A 64 26.61 0.53 -10.81
CA ASP A 64 26.33 -0.85 -11.24
C ASP A 64 24.99 -1.32 -10.64
N TYR A 65 24.00 -1.61 -11.50
CA TYR A 65 22.69 -2.14 -11.12
C TYR A 65 22.59 -3.67 -11.16
N ARG A 66 23.62 -4.37 -11.67
CA ARG A 66 23.61 -5.83 -11.81
C ARG A 66 23.28 -6.59 -10.53
N PRO A 67 23.70 -6.15 -9.32
CA PRO A 67 23.37 -6.86 -8.09
C PRO A 67 21.87 -6.82 -7.71
N THR A 68 21.07 -5.93 -8.30
CA THR A 68 19.65 -5.75 -7.98
C THR A 68 18.81 -6.98 -8.39
N THR A 69 18.94 -7.45 -9.63
CA THR A 69 18.13 -8.56 -10.15
C THR A 69 18.35 -9.88 -9.39
N PRO A 70 19.58 -10.34 -9.09
CA PRO A 70 19.79 -11.55 -8.29
C PRO A 70 19.18 -11.44 -6.88
N TRP A 71 19.20 -10.24 -6.28
CA TRP A 71 18.58 -10.04 -4.98
C TRP A 71 17.05 -10.13 -5.07
N LEU A 72 16.42 -9.44 -6.04
CA LEU A 72 14.96 -9.48 -6.24
C LEU A 72 14.43 -10.89 -6.56
N LYS A 73 15.20 -11.71 -7.30
CA LYS A 73 14.82 -13.09 -7.64
C LYS A 73 14.67 -14.04 -6.43
N GLN A 74 15.12 -13.64 -5.25
CA GLN A 74 14.97 -14.41 -4.01
C GLN A 74 13.57 -14.33 -3.41
N TYR A 75 12.74 -13.40 -3.90
CA TYR A 75 11.42 -13.10 -3.36
C TYR A 75 10.32 -13.47 -4.34
N VAL A 76 9.29 -14.11 -3.82
CA VAL A 76 8.05 -14.43 -4.55
C VAL A 76 6.92 -13.64 -3.93
N ARG A 77 6.05 -13.10 -4.77
CA ARG A 77 4.88 -12.36 -4.32
C ARG A 77 3.94 -13.27 -3.51
N ASN A 78 3.54 -12.82 -2.31
CA ASN A 78 2.41 -13.40 -1.60
C ASN A 78 1.11 -12.79 -2.15
N PRO A 79 0.21 -13.57 -2.79
CA PRO A 79 -1.05 -13.04 -3.31
C PRO A 79 -2.10 -12.80 -2.21
N TYR A 80 -1.92 -13.37 -1.01
CA TYR A 80 -2.87 -13.34 0.11
C TYR A 80 -2.23 -12.78 1.39
N PRO A 81 -1.70 -11.55 1.38
CA PRO A 81 -1.06 -10.98 2.56
C PRO A 81 -2.10 -10.69 3.66
N LYS A 82 -1.70 -10.96 4.91
CA LYS A 82 -2.53 -10.65 6.10
C LYS A 82 -2.42 -9.18 6.53
N TYR A 83 -1.49 -8.43 5.99
CA TYR A 83 -1.33 -6.99 6.17
C TYR A 83 -1.17 -6.31 4.82
N VAL A 84 -1.91 -5.23 4.64
CA VAL A 84 -1.88 -4.40 3.43
C VAL A 84 -1.94 -2.94 3.85
N SER A 85 -1.04 -2.13 3.33
CA SER A 85 -1.13 -0.67 3.40
C SER A 85 -1.11 -0.09 1.98
N TRP A 86 -1.99 0.87 1.74
CA TRP A 86 -2.19 1.44 0.42
C TRP A 86 -2.60 2.91 0.50
N GLU A 87 -1.76 3.79 0.01
CA GLU A 87 -2.12 5.17 -0.24
C GLU A 87 -2.57 5.30 -1.70
N ASN A 88 -3.87 5.50 -1.88
CA ASN A 88 -4.51 5.57 -3.19
C ASN A 88 -4.74 7.02 -3.59
N PHE A 89 -4.24 7.38 -4.76
CA PHE A 89 -4.40 8.70 -5.36
C PHE A 89 -4.35 8.60 -6.88
N GLU A 90 -4.87 9.62 -7.52
CA GLU A 90 -4.80 9.72 -8.96
C GLU A 90 -3.40 10.15 -9.39
N MET A 91 -2.69 9.22 -10.01
CA MET A 91 -1.42 9.45 -10.66
C MET A 91 -1.58 9.07 -12.13
N ASP A 92 -0.94 9.75 -13.03
CA ASP A 92 -1.08 9.46 -14.48
C ASP A 92 -2.51 9.60 -15.06
N GLY A 93 -3.40 10.36 -14.40
CA GLY A 93 -4.79 10.52 -14.80
C GLY A 93 -5.69 9.30 -14.55
N LEU A 94 -5.21 8.28 -13.80
CA LEU A 94 -5.93 7.06 -13.52
C LEU A 94 -6.04 6.80 -12.03
N TYR A 95 -7.26 6.57 -11.56
CA TYR A 95 -7.53 6.11 -10.21
C TYR A 95 -7.58 4.59 -10.16
N ARG A 96 -6.70 3.98 -9.37
CA ARG A 96 -6.67 2.53 -9.20
C ARG A 96 -7.74 2.11 -8.20
N LYS A 97 -8.63 1.19 -8.61
CA LYS A 97 -9.75 0.74 -7.77
C LYS A 97 -9.43 -0.47 -6.90
N GLY A 98 -8.38 -1.23 -7.24
CA GLY A 98 -8.08 -2.49 -6.57
C GLY A 98 -6.63 -2.57 -6.09
N PHE A 99 -6.43 -3.11 -4.87
CA PHE A 99 -5.12 -3.40 -4.32
C PHE A 99 -5.19 -4.64 -3.42
N TYR A 100 -4.48 -5.71 -3.77
CA TYR A 100 -4.61 -7.04 -3.17
C TYR A 100 -6.08 -7.51 -3.16
N ASN A 101 -6.68 -7.70 -1.99
CA ASN A 101 -8.07 -8.11 -1.84
C ASN A 101 -9.02 -6.96 -1.48
N LEU A 102 -8.56 -5.72 -1.55
CA LEU A 102 -9.35 -4.50 -1.33
C LEU A 102 -9.77 -3.87 -2.66
N TYR A 103 -11.05 -3.55 -2.79
CA TYR A 103 -11.61 -2.85 -3.96
C TYR A 103 -12.41 -1.62 -3.51
N VAL A 104 -12.06 -0.46 -4.07
CA VAL A 104 -12.78 0.81 -3.83
C VAL A 104 -13.90 0.92 -4.85
N LYS A 105 -15.13 0.69 -4.40
CA LYS A 105 -16.34 0.76 -5.22
C LYS A 105 -16.79 2.20 -5.41
N GLU A 106 -16.79 2.98 -4.33
CA GLU A 106 -17.09 4.40 -4.30
C GLU A 106 -15.98 5.13 -3.53
N ARG A 107 -15.48 6.20 -4.11
CA ARG A 107 -14.39 7.00 -3.50
C ARG A 107 -14.91 7.81 -2.30
N SER A 108 -14.01 8.09 -1.35
CA SER A 108 -14.26 9.07 -0.27
C SER A 108 -14.39 10.50 -0.81
N ASP A 109 -13.72 10.80 -1.91
CA ASP A 109 -13.71 12.09 -2.59
C ASP A 109 -14.11 11.94 -4.07
N GLU A 110 -15.30 12.40 -4.41
CA GLU A 110 -15.83 12.36 -5.78
C GLU A 110 -15.09 13.31 -6.73
N GLU A 111 -14.50 14.39 -6.22
CA GLU A 111 -13.74 15.35 -7.02
C GLU A 111 -12.34 14.85 -7.41
N GLY A 112 -11.88 13.73 -6.84
CA GLY A 112 -10.62 13.10 -7.19
C GLY A 112 -9.37 13.81 -6.70
N LYS A 113 -9.49 14.74 -5.76
CA LYS A 113 -8.38 15.58 -5.28
C LYS A 113 -7.67 15.02 -4.06
N SER A 114 -8.34 14.16 -3.27
CA SER A 114 -7.77 13.60 -2.05
C SER A 114 -6.99 12.34 -2.30
N ARG A 115 -6.03 12.08 -1.41
CA ARG A 115 -5.38 10.80 -1.22
C ARG A 115 -6.08 10.08 -0.11
N THR A 116 -6.38 8.79 -0.30
CA THR A 116 -6.99 7.96 0.73
C THR A 116 -6.02 6.86 1.13
N TYR A 117 -5.74 6.77 2.42
CA TYR A 117 -4.92 5.73 3.00
C TYR A 117 -5.79 4.60 3.53
N TYR A 118 -5.50 3.41 3.10
CA TYR A 118 -6.10 2.18 3.56
C TYR A 118 -5.04 1.34 4.27
N GLU A 119 -5.34 0.88 5.47
CA GLU A 119 -4.51 -0.07 6.19
C GLU A 119 -5.40 -1.21 6.69
N MET A 120 -5.12 -2.41 6.23
CA MET A 120 -5.90 -3.59 6.58
C MET A 120 -5.00 -4.65 7.19
N SER A 121 -5.45 -5.22 8.31
CA SER A 121 -4.82 -6.37 8.93
C SER A 121 -5.84 -7.48 9.17
N ILE A 122 -5.40 -8.74 9.07
CA ILE A 122 -6.21 -9.94 9.28
C ILE A 122 -5.52 -10.81 10.33
N SER A 123 -6.22 -11.10 11.42
CA SER A 123 -5.78 -12.00 12.49
C SER A 123 -6.87 -13.01 12.78
N GLY A 124 -6.63 -14.29 12.44
CA GLY A 124 -7.69 -15.29 12.41
C GLY A 124 -8.85 -14.83 11.52
N ASN A 125 -10.06 -14.80 12.06
CA ASN A 125 -11.26 -14.32 11.37
C ASN A 125 -11.62 -12.87 11.71
N HIS A 126 -10.70 -12.10 12.31
CA HIS A 126 -10.88 -10.69 12.56
C HIS A 126 -10.14 -9.86 11.52
N ILE A 127 -10.87 -9.00 10.82
CA ILE A 127 -10.36 -8.04 9.85
C ILE A 127 -10.47 -6.65 10.47
N SER A 128 -9.37 -5.92 10.50
CA SER A 128 -9.33 -4.51 10.87
C SER A 128 -8.98 -3.68 9.65
N LEU A 129 -9.82 -2.72 9.31
CA LEU A 129 -9.58 -1.77 8.23
C LEU A 129 -9.56 -0.35 8.80
N LYS A 130 -8.48 0.36 8.56
CA LYS A 130 -8.36 1.80 8.78
C LYS A 130 -8.46 2.52 7.46
N VAL A 131 -9.23 3.62 7.41
CA VAL A 131 -9.39 4.44 6.21
C VAL A 131 -9.32 5.91 6.59
N ASP A 132 -8.33 6.62 6.08
CA ASP A 132 -8.12 8.04 6.32
C ASP A 132 -7.85 8.78 5.01
N ASP A 133 -8.30 10.02 4.91
CA ASP A 133 -7.78 10.96 3.92
C ASP A 133 -6.42 11.48 4.34
N VAL A 134 -5.52 11.67 3.39
CA VAL A 134 -4.13 12.08 3.62
C VAL A 134 -3.82 13.39 2.94
N VAL A 135 -3.32 14.35 3.73
CA VAL A 135 -2.79 15.61 3.22
C VAL A 135 -1.30 15.70 3.50
N TYR A 136 -0.53 16.04 2.46
CA TYR A 136 0.91 16.24 2.54
C TYR A 136 1.24 17.71 2.72
N GLU A 137 2.00 18.01 3.76
CA GLU A 137 2.60 19.33 3.96
C GLU A 137 4.12 19.24 3.79
N ALA A 138 4.70 20.03 2.88
CA ALA A 138 6.14 20.10 2.72
C ALA A 138 6.78 20.75 3.97
N THR A 139 7.63 20.00 4.67
CA THR A 139 8.37 20.48 5.85
C THR A 139 9.78 20.92 5.52
N GLU A 140 10.31 20.49 4.39
CA GLU A 140 11.61 20.90 3.88
C GLU A 140 11.52 21.09 2.37
N LYS A 141 11.94 22.25 1.89
CA LYS A 141 11.96 22.59 0.47
C LYS A 141 13.32 23.19 0.11
N ASP A 142 13.92 22.66 -0.94
CA ASP A 142 15.13 23.22 -1.50
C ASP A 142 14.87 24.55 -2.20
N GLN A 143 15.74 25.54 -1.95
CA GLN A 143 15.60 26.88 -2.53
C GLN A 143 16.13 26.97 -3.95
N ARG A 144 17.09 26.12 -4.35
CA ARG A 144 17.72 26.18 -5.66
C ARG A 144 16.84 25.63 -6.79
N TRP A 145 16.19 24.48 -6.54
CA TRP A 145 15.40 23.76 -7.53
C TRP A 145 13.89 23.74 -7.20
N GLY A 146 13.52 24.26 -6.04
CA GLY A 146 12.14 24.23 -5.55
C GLY A 146 11.64 22.82 -5.24
N ILE A 147 12.52 21.85 -5.03
CA ILE A 147 12.17 20.46 -4.74
C ILE A 147 11.65 20.35 -3.31
N GLU A 148 10.48 19.77 -3.14
CA GLU A 148 9.96 19.41 -1.82
C GLU A 148 10.68 18.15 -1.35
N MET A 149 11.50 18.30 -0.28
CA MET A 149 12.44 17.27 0.19
C MET A 149 11.81 16.33 1.23
N LYS A 150 11.10 16.92 2.19
CA LYS A 150 10.40 16.18 3.27
C LYS A 150 8.95 16.63 3.40
N PHE A 151 8.14 15.74 3.94
CA PHE A 151 6.71 15.97 4.14
C PHE A 151 6.28 15.48 5.51
N ALA A 152 5.38 16.23 6.14
CA ALA A 152 4.49 15.71 7.18
C ALA A 152 3.20 15.22 6.51
N LYS A 153 2.66 14.11 7.02
CA LYS A 153 1.34 13.59 6.63
C LYS A 153 0.33 13.94 7.72
N LYS A 154 -0.79 14.52 7.32
CA LYS A 154 -1.95 14.70 8.18
C LYS A 154 -3.04 13.74 7.73
N TYR A 155 -3.64 13.07 8.69
CA TYR A 155 -4.69 12.08 8.48
C TYR A 155 -6.01 12.60 9.04
N ALA A 156 -7.08 12.41 8.28
CA ALA A 156 -8.43 12.71 8.71
C ALA A 156 -9.33 11.50 8.42
N GLN A 157 -10.13 11.08 9.39
CA GLN A 157 -11.01 9.94 9.20
C GLN A 157 -11.98 10.17 8.05
N VAL A 158 -12.09 9.17 7.18
CA VAL A 158 -13.06 9.15 6.08
C VAL A 158 -14.45 8.80 6.61
N HIS A 159 -15.48 9.52 6.15
CA HIS A 159 -16.89 9.35 6.55
C HIS A 159 -17.83 9.03 5.39
N LYS A 160 -17.30 8.81 4.19
CA LYS A 160 -18.08 8.40 3.02
C LYS A 160 -17.25 7.53 2.08
N GLY A 161 -17.93 6.81 1.23
CA GLY A 161 -17.34 5.90 0.28
C GLY A 161 -17.78 4.46 0.52
N LYS A 162 -17.38 3.57 -0.37
CA LYS A 162 -17.74 2.16 -0.30
C LYS A 162 -16.57 1.29 -0.73
N VAL A 163 -16.25 0.31 0.07
CA VAL A 163 -15.18 -0.66 -0.22
C VAL A 163 -15.71 -2.07 -0.19
N VAL A 164 -15.08 -2.95 -0.95
CA VAL A 164 -15.32 -4.40 -0.94
C VAL A 164 -14.03 -5.07 -0.51
N ILE A 165 -14.10 -5.91 0.52
CA ILE A 165 -13.02 -6.77 0.97
C ILE A 165 -13.31 -8.17 0.47
N TYR A 166 -12.50 -8.63 -0.50
CA TYR A 166 -12.60 -9.97 -1.01
C TYR A 166 -11.88 -10.97 -0.11
N LEU A 167 -12.45 -12.18 0.02
CA LEU A 167 -12.00 -13.19 0.98
C LEU A 167 -11.92 -14.57 0.34
N CYS A 168 -10.95 -15.35 0.84
CA CYS A 168 -10.75 -16.77 0.54
C CYS A 168 -10.19 -17.49 1.78
N ASP A 169 -10.07 -18.80 1.74
CA ASP A 169 -9.61 -19.60 2.88
C ASP A 169 -8.15 -19.33 3.27
N GLU A 170 -7.33 -18.80 2.36
CA GLU A 170 -5.98 -18.34 2.67
C GLU A 170 -5.97 -17.08 3.57
N LEU A 171 -7.05 -16.29 3.56
CA LEU A 171 -7.18 -15.06 4.34
C LEU A 171 -7.93 -15.27 5.66
N VAL A 172 -9.05 -15.99 5.64
CA VAL A 172 -9.92 -16.26 6.79
C VAL A 172 -10.49 -17.66 6.67
N ASP A 173 -10.95 -18.25 7.77
CA ASP A 173 -11.75 -19.49 7.72
C ASP A 173 -13.20 -19.15 7.33
N LEU A 174 -13.59 -19.47 6.09
CA LEU A 174 -14.93 -19.19 5.57
C LEU A 174 -16.02 -20.09 6.20
N THR A 175 -15.66 -21.13 6.93
CA THR A 175 -16.62 -21.98 7.66
C THR A 175 -17.10 -21.34 8.96
N GLU A 176 -16.33 -20.37 9.47
CA GLU A 176 -16.59 -19.68 10.73
C GLU A 176 -17.10 -18.24 10.52
N LYS A 177 -17.53 -17.60 11.61
CA LYS A 177 -17.91 -16.19 11.57
C LYS A 177 -16.68 -15.29 11.34
N VAL A 178 -16.82 -14.32 10.45
CA VAL A 178 -15.85 -13.26 10.22
C VAL A 178 -16.31 -11.98 10.92
N THR A 179 -15.41 -11.28 11.57
CA THR A 179 -15.64 -9.96 12.16
C THR A 179 -14.85 -8.91 11.38
N LEU A 180 -15.52 -7.81 11.01
CA LEU A 180 -14.87 -6.64 10.40
C LEU A 180 -15.05 -5.41 11.26
N THR A 181 -13.93 -4.77 11.59
CA THR A 181 -13.91 -3.42 12.17
C THR A 181 -13.39 -2.41 11.16
N VAL A 182 -14.02 -1.24 11.11
CA VAL A 182 -13.55 -0.09 10.32
C VAL A 182 -13.34 1.07 11.26
N ASN A 183 -12.14 1.65 11.23
CA ASN A 183 -11.73 2.74 12.14
C ASN A 183 -12.11 2.46 13.62
N GLY A 184 -11.86 1.21 14.06
CA GLY A 184 -12.12 0.74 15.42
C GLY A 184 -13.59 0.40 15.74
N LYS A 185 -14.54 0.63 14.82
CA LYS A 185 -15.96 0.28 15.01
C LYS A 185 -16.29 -1.02 14.30
N LYS A 186 -16.95 -1.95 15.01
CA LYS A 186 -17.44 -3.18 14.40
C LYS A 186 -18.58 -2.86 13.43
N VAL A 187 -18.40 -3.23 12.16
CA VAL A 187 -19.37 -2.97 11.07
C VAL A 187 -19.98 -4.26 10.50
N PHE A 188 -19.33 -5.40 10.73
CA PHE A 188 -19.84 -6.69 10.29
C PHE A 188 -19.42 -7.79 11.28
N GLU A 189 -20.32 -8.75 11.50
CA GLU A 189 -20.05 -10.03 12.17
C GLU A 189 -21.00 -11.08 11.64
N GLY A 190 -20.50 -12.12 11.02
CA GLY A 190 -21.34 -13.18 10.47
C GLY A 190 -20.58 -14.12 9.55
N LYS A 191 -21.27 -15.16 9.08
CA LYS A 191 -20.75 -16.06 8.04
C LYS A 191 -20.76 -15.37 6.68
N VAL A 192 -19.65 -15.46 5.95
CA VAL A 192 -19.53 -14.96 4.58
C VAL A 192 -19.67 -16.15 3.63
N LYS A 193 -20.69 -16.11 2.76
CA LYS A 193 -20.95 -17.20 1.82
C LYS A 193 -20.11 -17.08 0.55
N ALA A 194 -19.60 -18.20 0.09
CA ALA A 194 -18.99 -18.29 -1.23
C ALA A 194 -20.05 -18.13 -2.32
N ASP A 195 -19.73 -17.36 -3.37
CA ASP A 195 -20.58 -17.11 -4.53
C ASP A 195 -19.69 -16.95 -5.77
N LEU A 196 -20.04 -17.64 -6.84
CA LEU A 196 -19.35 -17.56 -8.13
C LEU A 196 -19.29 -16.11 -8.65
N LYS A 197 -20.29 -15.28 -8.36
CA LYS A 197 -20.30 -13.86 -8.70
C LYS A 197 -19.10 -13.11 -8.13
N ASN A 198 -18.68 -13.44 -6.90
CA ASN A 198 -17.49 -12.82 -6.30
C ASN A 198 -16.22 -13.21 -7.03
N MET A 199 -16.09 -14.45 -7.49
CA MET A 199 -14.95 -14.91 -8.30
C MET A 199 -14.89 -14.18 -9.63
N VAL A 200 -16.03 -14.05 -10.33
CA VAL A 200 -16.11 -13.31 -11.60
C VAL A 200 -15.75 -11.83 -11.40
N ASN A 201 -16.32 -11.21 -10.38
CA ASN A 201 -16.06 -9.79 -10.08
C ASN A 201 -14.59 -9.55 -9.69
N SER A 202 -14.01 -10.38 -8.84
CA SER A 202 -12.60 -10.23 -8.44
C SER A 202 -11.65 -10.48 -9.62
N CYS A 203 -11.97 -11.43 -10.50
CA CYS A 203 -11.23 -11.62 -11.74
C CYS A 203 -11.23 -10.35 -12.61
N ALA A 204 -12.41 -9.75 -12.80
CA ALA A 204 -12.56 -8.53 -13.59
C ALA A 204 -11.88 -7.30 -12.96
N VAL A 205 -11.80 -7.23 -11.62
CA VAL A 205 -11.17 -6.12 -10.91
C VAL A 205 -9.64 -6.23 -10.91
N PHE A 206 -9.13 -7.43 -10.62
CA PHE A 206 -7.69 -7.58 -10.35
C PHE A 206 -6.90 -8.09 -11.56
N PHE A 207 -7.54 -8.68 -12.55
CA PHE A 207 -6.89 -9.30 -13.73
C PHE A 207 -5.73 -10.24 -13.35
N ASP A 208 -5.91 -11.00 -12.24
CA ASP A 208 -4.88 -11.84 -11.66
C ASP A 208 -5.49 -13.22 -11.32
N PRO A 209 -5.03 -14.31 -11.94
CA PRO A 209 -5.58 -15.65 -11.70
C PRO A 209 -5.37 -16.16 -10.27
N GLN A 210 -4.44 -15.59 -9.52
CA GLN A 210 -4.24 -15.87 -8.09
C GLN A 210 -5.16 -15.05 -7.17
N ARG A 211 -5.97 -14.15 -7.71
CA ARG A 211 -6.88 -13.27 -6.95
C ARG A 211 -8.33 -13.54 -7.30
N LEU A 212 -8.69 -14.81 -7.38
CA LEU A 212 -10.07 -15.27 -7.55
C LEU A 212 -10.66 -15.54 -6.17
N TYR A 213 -11.44 -14.60 -5.67
CA TYR A 213 -11.99 -14.66 -4.32
C TYR A 213 -13.42 -15.15 -4.34
N PRO A 214 -13.77 -16.26 -3.64
CA PRO A 214 -15.14 -16.77 -3.61
C PRO A 214 -16.08 -15.94 -2.74
N ALA A 215 -15.57 -15.18 -1.79
CA ALA A 215 -16.38 -14.45 -0.82
C ALA A 215 -16.00 -12.96 -0.77
N ALA A 216 -16.93 -12.12 -0.29
CA ALA A 216 -16.68 -10.69 -0.14
C ALA A 216 -17.57 -10.09 0.95
N ILE A 217 -17.07 -9.03 1.60
CA ILE A 217 -17.83 -8.14 2.47
C ILE A 217 -17.79 -6.75 1.84
N GLU A 218 -18.98 -6.21 1.55
CA GLU A 218 -19.13 -4.81 1.11
C GLU A 218 -19.47 -3.96 2.33
N VAL A 219 -18.79 -2.82 2.49
CA VAL A 219 -18.99 -1.91 3.60
C VAL A 219 -19.02 -0.46 3.15
N GLU A 220 -19.95 0.30 3.71
CA GLU A 220 -20.00 1.77 3.60
C GLU A 220 -19.14 2.39 4.69
N LEU A 221 -18.32 3.36 4.29
CA LEU A 221 -17.50 4.17 5.20
C LEU A 221 -18.36 5.28 5.81
N LYS A 222 -18.46 5.30 7.15
CA LYS A 222 -19.30 6.26 7.90
C LYS A 222 -18.54 6.87 9.08
#